data_19da5cda1a21f393baaf96089ba48b27
#
_entry.id   19da5cda1a21f393baaf96089ba48b27
#
_cell.length_a   1.000
_cell.length_b   1.000
_cell.length_c   1.000
_cell.angle_alpha   90.00
_cell.angle_beta   90.00
_cell.angle_gamma   90.00
#
_symmetry.space_group_name_H-M   'P 1'
#
loop_
_entity.id
_entity.type
_entity.pdbx_description
1 polymer ?
#
loop_
_entity_poly.entity_id
_entity_poly.type
_entity_poly.pdbx_seq_one_letter_code
_entity_poly.pdbx_strand_id
1 'polypeptide(L)'
;MASFFNLTLDTLAPQGVAVKINNGAIYTANKVVNLAISCSDADTTGYSMKIYGSVVGAAKVDDAKWETYSTTKQITLTDGDGLKTVYVIVRDAVWNESTAASATITLNTSIPVVTIVGPDVSIISEIAGKNASKFNFTADQVFDEYKVGIVPAQNSSQSDCVVIGTTGGSSNTSGSDGNYPSSENIETTIIGSDFKTAAGGADGTYIVKVFVKNQAGTWSA
;
A
#
# COMPACT_ATOMS: atom_id res chain seq x y z
N MET A 1 12.99 56.96 40.89
CA MET A 1 11.97 55.91 40.68
C MET A 1 12.73 54.66 40.23
N ALA A 2 12.45 53.52 40.84
CA ALA A 2 12.98 52.26 40.38
C ALA A 2 12.19 51.78 39.14
N SER A 3 12.88 51.39 38.06
CA SER A 3 12.25 50.79 36.88
C SER A 3 12.27 49.29 37.02
N PHE A 4 11.24 48.58 36.52
CA PHE A 4 11.14 47.14 36.53
C PHE A 4 10.78 46.62 35.13
N PHE A 5 11.08 45.34 34.86
CA PHE A 5 10.66 44.62 33.67
C PHE A 5 10.24 43.21 34.09
N ASN A 6 9.41 42.56 33.25
CA ASN A 6 9.01 41.19 33.43
C ASN A 6 9.95 40.29 32.62
N LEU A 7 10.34 39.16 33.20
CA LEU A 7 11.10 38.10 32.55
C LEU A 7 10.36 36.78 32.75
N THR A 8 10.12 36.08 31.67
CA THR A 8 9.51 34.75 31.70
C THR A 8 10.61 33.72 31.49
N LEU A 9 10.65 32.69 32.33
CA LEU A 9 11.46 31.49 32.16
C LEU A 9 10.57 30.37 31.64
N ASP A 10 10.94 29.78 30.49
CA ASP A 10 10.30 28.60 29.91
C ASP A 10 11.34 27.49 29.80
N THR A 11 11.09 26.35 30.46
CA THR A 11 11.94 25.15 30.49
C THR A 11 11.15 23.89 30.12
N LEU A 12 9.92 24.07 29.62
CA LEU A 12 9.06 22.93 29.25
C LEU A 12 9.23 22.62 27.78
N ALA A 13 9.68 21.41 27.48
CA ALA A 13 9.74 20.92 26.11
C ALA A 13 8.32 20.63 25.56
N PRO A 14 8.14 20.70 24.23
CA PRO A 14 6.88 20.37 23.58
C PRO A 14 6.36 18.99 23.99
N GLN A 15 5.05 18.91 24.32
CA GLN A 15 4.40 17.72 24.84
C GLN A 15 3.52 17.03 23.79
N GLY A 16 3.27 15.71 23.96
CA GLY A 16 2.33 14.96 23.13
C GLY A 16 2.71 14.93 21.65
N VAL A 17 4.00 15.04 21.33
CA VAL A 17 4.47 14.95 19.94
C VAL A 17 4.16 13.56 19.40
N ALA A 18 3.46 13.50 18.27
CA ALA A 18 3.16 12.26 17.58
C ALA A 18 3.29 12.44 16.06
N VAL A 19 3.56 11.34 15.38
CA VAL A 19 3.67 11.31 13.92
C VAL A 19 2.91 10.11 13.35
N LYS A 20 2.26 10.28 12.21
CA LYS A 20 1.66 9.22 11.40
C LYS A 20 2.14 9.36 9.96
N ILE A 21 2.41 8.23 9.30
CA ILE A 21 2.77 8.17 7.89
C ILE A 21 1.53 7.75 7.12
N ASN A 22 1.15 8.49 6.05
CA ASN A 22 -0.01 8.22 5.21
C ASN A 22 -1.27 7.89 6.04
N ASN A 23 -1.57 8.71 7.06
CA ASN A 23 -2.70 8.54 7.99
C ASN A 23 -2.69 7.21 8.78
N GLY A 24 -1.51 6.60 8.97
CA GLY A 24 -1.36 5.34 9.71
C GLY A 24 -1.44 4.10 8.82
N ALA A 25 -1.23 4.23 7.51
CA ALA A 25 -1.13 3.09 6.60
C ALA A 25 0.04 2.16 7.00
N ILE A 26 -0.17 0.85 6.85
CA ILE A 26 0.85 -0.16 7.16
C ILE A 26 1.79 -0.35 5.98
N TYR A 27 1.29 -0.22 4.74
CA TYR A 27 2.03 -0.44 3.50
C TYR A 27 1.93 0.77 2.57
N THR A 28 2.93 0.92 1.70
CA THR A 28 2.93 1.89 0.59
C THR A 28 3.74 1.37 -0.59
N ALA A 29 3.24 1.61 -1.81
CA ALA A 29 4.00 1.39 -3.04
C ALA A 29 4.84 2.61 -3.44
N ASN A 30 4.68 3.75 -2.75
CA ASN A 30 5.32 5.01 -3.11
C ASN A 30 6.33 5.45 -2.05
N LYS A 31 7.53 5.81 -2.48
CA LYS A 31 8.56 6.40 -1.60
C LYS A 31 8.20 7.79 -1.09
N VAL A 32 7.39 8.53 -1.84
CA VAL A 32 6.89 9.83 -1.39
C VAL A 32 5.68 9.61 -0.50
N VAL A 33 5.78 10.03 0.76
CA VAL A 33 4.74 9.83 1.77
C VAL A 33 4.43 11.14 2.50
N ASN A 34 3.23 11.24 3.05
CA ASN A 34 2.79 12.37 3.84
C ASN A 34 2.85 12.03 5.33
N LEU A 35 3.45 12.92 6.10
CA LEU A 35 3.42 12.87 7.55
C LEU A 35 2.28 13.73 8.08
N ALA A 36 1.54 13.23 9.06
CA ALA A 36 0.71 14.01 9.96
C ALA A 36 1.45 14.08 11.31
N ILE A 37 1.77 15.30 11.74
CA ILE A 37 2.57 15.56 12.95
C ILE A 37 1.68 16.37 13.90
N SER A 38 1.62 15.97 15.15
CA SER A 38 0.86 16.67 16.19
C SER A 38 1.74 16.98 17.40
N CYS A 39 1.36 18.06 18.09
CA CYS A 39 1.87 18.47 19.38
C CYS A 39 0.66 18.88 20.21
N SER A 40 0.65 18.60 21.50
CA SER A 40 -0.50 18.92 22.37
C SER A 40 -0.45 20.34 22.95
N ASP A 41 0.61 21.09 22.67
CA ASP A 41 0.74 22.47 23.13
C ASP A 41 -0.28 23.37 22.44
N ALA A 42 -0.90 24.27 23.18
CA ALA A 42 -1.96 25.15 22.68
C ALA A 42 -1.46 26.19 21.67
N ASP A 43 -0.21 26.65 21.81
CA ASP A 43 0.45 27.59 20.92
C ASP A 43 1.79 26.99 20.44
N THR A 44 1.92 26.80 19.14
CA THR A 44 3.12 26.30 18.48
C THR A 44 3.84 27.39 17.66
N THR A 45 3.55 28.66 17.95
CA THR A 45 4.20 29.80 17.28
C THR A 45 5.71 29.78 17.55
N GLY A 46 6.50 29.87 16.50
CA GLY A 46 7.98 29.84 16.58
C GLY A 46 8.58 28.43 16.77
N TYR A 47 7.76 27.38 16.82
CA TYR A 47 8.26 26.02 16.91
C TYR A 47 8.98 25.59 15.63
N SER A 48 9.92 24.66 15.81
CA SER A 48 10.62 24.01 14.70
C SER A 48 10.69 22.51 14.93
N MET A 49 10.92 21.77 13.84
CA MET A 49 10.97 20.31 13.86
C MET A 49 12.18 19.77 13.10
N LYS A 50 12.65 18.59 13.47
CA LYS A 50 13.58 17.75 12.72
C LYS A 50 12.90 16.44 12.36
N ILE A 51 13.12 15.96 11.14
CA ILE A 51 12.60 14.69 10.62
C ILE A 51 13.78 13.87 10.14
N TYR A 52 13.91 12.63 10.62
CA TYR A 52 15.04 11.75 10.29
C TYR A 52 14.66 10.25 10.33
N GLY A 53 15.61 9.39 10.03
CA GLY A 53 15.45 7.94 9.98
C GLY A 53 15.46 7.42 8.55
N SER A 54 14.47 6.64 8.14
CA SER A 54 14.37 6.16 6.76
C SER A 54 13.96 7.25 5.77
N VAL A 55 14.63 8.41 5.84
CA VAL A 55 14.35 9.64 5.07
C VAL A 55 15.57 9.99 4.22
N VAL A 56 15.34 10.29 2.94
CA VAL A 56 16.44 10.69 2.04
C VAL A 56 17.13 11.95 2.54
N GLY A 57 18.46 11.88 2.73
CA GLY A 57 19.28 12.99 3.19
C GLY A 57 19.24 13.25 4.70
N ALA A 58 18.51 12.42 5.49
CA ALA A 58 18.39 12.58 6.93
C ALA A 58 18.34 11.21 7.65
N ALA A 59 19.32 10.35 7.41
CA ALA A 59 19.37 9.01 8.01
C ALA A 59 19.55 9.03 9.54
N LYS A 60 20.19 10.07 10.07
CA LYS A 60 20.44 10.28 11.51
C LYS A 60 19.94 11.65 11.93
N VAL A 61 19.73 11.83 13.23
CA VAL A 61 19.29 13.09 13.81
C VAL A 61 20.23 14.27 13.47
N ASP A 62 21.53 14.01 13.37
CA ASP A 62 22.55 15.03 13.05
C ASP A 62 22.55 15.44 11.57
N ASP A 63 22.05 14.57 10.68
CA ASP A 63 21.89 14.88 9.25
C ASP A 63 20.66 15.77 9.01
N ALA A 64 19.67 15.70 9.90
CA ALA A 64 18.42 16.45 9.78
C ALA A 64 18.61 17.92 10.18
N LYS A 65 17.99 18.81 9.41
CA LYS A 65 17.98 20.25 9.69
C LYS A 65 16.70 20.63 10.43
N TRP A 66 16.81 21.64 11.30
CA TRP A 66 15.65 22.28 11.87
C TRP A 66 14.89 23.05 10.78
N GLU A 67 13.60 22.81 10.70
CA GLU A 67 12.67 23.51 9.83
C GLU A 67 11.45 23.98 10.63
N THR A 68 10.69 24.94 10.10
CA THR A 68 9.47 25.43 10.77
C THR A 68 8.52 24.27 11.02
N TYR A 69 7.97 24.18 12.22
CA TYR A 69 6.96 23.19 12.57
C TYR A 69 5.75 23.29 11.66
N SER A 70 5.25 22.14 11.23
CA SER A 70 4.03 21.99 10.45
C SER A 70 3.32 20.72 10.85
N THR A 71 2.00 20.76 10.88
CA THR A 71 1.16 19.57 11.15
C THR A 71 1.16 18.57 10.01
N THR A 72 1.66 18.97 8.83
CA THR A 72 1.78 18.09 7.66
C THR A 72 3.12 18.31 6.97
N LYS A 73 3.75 17.23 6.53
CA LYS A 73 5.00 17.29 5.77
C LYS A 73 5.08 16.14 4.78
N GLN A 74 5.43 16.43 3.55
CA GLN A 74 5.80 15.41 2.57
C GLN A 74 7.29 15.11 2.67
N ILE A 75 7.65 13.84 2.70
CA ILE A 75 9.03 13.33 2.71
C ILE A 75 9.22 12.24 1.67
N THR A 76 10.49 11.96 1.36
CA THR A 76 10.87 10.82 0.52
C THR A 76 11.58 9.79 1.38
N LEU A 77 11.05 8.56 1.41
CA LEU A 77 11.67 7.42 2.08
C LEU A 77 12.95 6.98 1.36
N THR A 78 13.89 6.41 2.11
CA THR A 78 15.10 5.80 1.54
C THR A 78 14.76 4.65 0.59
N ASP A 79 15.65 4.37 -0.35
CA ASP A 79 15.53 3.28 -1.32
C ASP A 79 15.49 1.89 -0.65
N GLY A 80 15.07 0.91 -1.46
CA GLY A 80 14.90 -0.50 -1.06
C GLY A 80 13.57 -0.74 -0.35
N ASP A 81 12.90 -1.84 -0.70
CA ASP A 81 11.67 -2.28 -0.05
C ASP A 81 11.92 -2.73 1.40
N GLY A 82 10.87 -2.79 2.21
CA GLY A 82 10.91 -3.19 3.61
C GLY A 82 10.45 -2.11 4.59
N LEU A 83 10.58 -2.42 5.88
CA LEU A 83 10.14 -1.54 6.96
C LEU A 83 10.95 -0.23 6.99
N LYS A 84 10.25 0.88 6.99
CA LYS A 84 10.77 2.25 7.12
C LYS A 84 10.32 2.84 8.44
N THR A 85 11.25 3.46 9.16
CA THR A 85 10.96 4.17 10.40
C THR A 85 11.31 5.64 10.24
N VAL A 86 10.37 6.51 10.56
CA VAL A 86 10.54 7.96 10.56
C VAL A 86 10.42 8.48 11.97
N TYR A 87 11.32 9.36 12.36
CA TYR A 87 11.37 10.03 13.66
C TYR A 87 11.14 11.52 13.49
N VAL A 88 10.47 12.12 14.48
CA VAL A 88 10.23 13.56 14.56
C VAL A 88 10.59 14.05 15.94
N ILE A 89 11.37 15.12 16.01
CA ILE A 89 11.62 15.90 17.22
C ILE A 89 11.07 17.30 16.97
N VAL A 90 10.36 17.86 17.93
CA VAL A 90 9.86 19.24 17.91
C VAL A 90 10.56 20.01 19.01
N ARG A 91 10.92 21.26 18.73
CA ARG A 91 11.40 22.21 19.74
C ARG A 91 10.56 23.48 19.71
N ASP A 92 10.40 24.09 20.88
CA ASP A 92 9.68 25.35 21.05
C ASP A 92 10.49 26.59 20.59
N ALA A 93 9.94 27.77 20.82
CA ALA A 93 10.55 29.06 20.46
C ALA A 93 11.80 29.39 21.28
N VAL A 94 11.99 28.77 22.44
CA VAL A 94 13.17 28.94 23.32
C VAL A 94 14.10 27.71 23.30
N TRP A 95 13.84 26.79 22.35
CA TRP A 95 14.66 25.62 22.00
C TRP A 95 14.67 24.46 23.02
N ASN A 96 13.62 24.34 23.83
CA ASN A 96 13.43 23.10 24.56
C ASN A 96 12.97 22.02 23.57
N GLU A 97 13.66 20.87 23.55
CA GLU A 97 13.41 19.77 22.60
C GLU A 97 12.56 18.67 23.20
N SER A 98 11.56 18.18 22.46
CA SER A 98 10.77 17.01 22.82
C SER A 98 11.58 15.73 22.74
N THR A 99 11.07 14.66 23.32
CA THR A 99 11.48 13.30 22.96
C THR A 99 11.10 13.01 21.51
N ALA A 100 11.85 12.11 20.85
CA ALA A 100 11.55 11.72 19.48
C ALA A 100 10.26 10.87 19.42
N ALA A 101 9.30 11.31 18.62
CA ALA A 101 8.16 10.48 18.21
C ALA A 101 8.54 9.69 16.97
N SER A 102 7.95 8.49 16.78
CA SER A 102 8.23 7.66 15.60
C SER A 102 6.99 7.03 15.02
N ALA A 103 7.05 6.74 13.71
CA ALA A 103 6.07 5.94 12.99
C ALA A 103 6.77 5.04 11.98
N THR A 104 6.11 3.94 11.64
CA THR A 104 6.61 2.97 10.66
C THR A 104 5.65 2.77 9.52
N ILE A 105 6.19 2.40 8.36
CA ILE A 105 5.46 1.96 7.17
C ILE A 105 6.31 0.97 6.39
N THR A 106 5.70 -0.05 5.78
CA THR A 106 6.42 -0.98 4.90
C THR A 106 6.34 -0.48 3.46
N LEU A 107 7.50 -0.13 2.88
CA LEU A 107 7.62 0.18 1.47
C LEU A 107 7.67 -1.14 0.68
N ASN A 108 6.81 -1.29 -0.32
CA ASN A 108 6.85 -2.38 -1.30
C ASN A 108 6.56 -1.80 -2.68
N THR A 109 7.61 -1.59 -3.46
CA THR A 109 7.54 -1.07 -4.84
C THR A 109 7.51 -2.18 -5.88
N SER A 110 7.61 -3.44 -5.45
CA SER A 110 7.69 -4.61 -6.32
C SER A 110 6.31 -4.90 -6.95
N ILE A 111 6.32 -5.25 -8.23
CA ILE A 111 5.13 -5.71 -8.97
C ILE A 111 5.02 -7.23 -8.74
N PRO A 112 3.85 -7.75 -8.28
CA PRO A 112 3.67 -9.18 -8.10
C PRO A 112 3.82 -9.96 -9.42
N VAL A 113 4.47 -11.12 -9.34
CA VAL A 113 4.60 -12.06 -10.48
C VAL A 113 3.72 -13.26 -10.22
N VAL A 114 2.84 -13.57 -11.19
CA VAL A 114 1.91 -14.71 -11.13
C VAL A 114 2.46 -15.85 -11.97
N THR A 115 2.43 -17.06 -11.41
CA THR A 115 2.74 -18.31 -12.14
C THR A 115 1.47 -19.16 -12.22
N ILE A 116 1.10 -19.60 -13.42
CA ILE A 116 -0.11 -20.39 -13.69
C ILE A 116 0.29 -21.81 -14.08
N VAL A 117 -0.42 -22.81 -13.54
CA VAL A 117 -0.31 -24.22 -13.89
C VAL A 117 -1.67 -24.71 -14.39
N GLY A 118 -1.73 -25.14 -15.63
CA GLY A 118 -2.96 -25.54 -16.33
C GLY A 118 -3.24 -24.67 -17.54
N PRO A 119 -4.46 -24.65 -18.07
CA PRO A 119 -5.66 -25.32 -17.58
C PRO A 119 -5.65 -26.84 -17.84
N ASP A 120 -6.48 -27.58 -17.10
CA ASP A 120 -6.69 -29.01 -17.31
C ASP A 120 -7.40 -29.31 -18.64
N VAL A 121 -8.31 -28.42 -19.05
CA VAL A 121 -8.94 -28.44 -20.37
C VAL A 121 -8.97 -27.03 -20.95
N SER A 122 -8.66 -26.92 -22.23
CA SER A 122 -8.59 -25.64 -22.97
C SER A 122 -9.86 -25.27 -23.76
N ILE A 123 -10.85 -26.20 -23.79
CA ILE A 123 -12.12 -25.99 -24.48
C ILE A 123 -13.25 -26.43 -23.55
N ILE A 124 -14.15 -25.50 -23.28
CA ILE A 124 -15.34 -25.75 -22.43
C ILE A 124 -16.62 -25.32 -23.16
N SER A 125 -17.75 -25.83 -22.69
CA SER A 125 -19.08 -25.49 -23.15
C SER A 125 -20.00 -25.18 -21.97
N GLU A 126 -21.29 -24.97 -22.20
CA GLU A 126 -22.30 -24.87 -21.13
C GLU A 126 -22.90 -26.21 -20.74
N ILE A 127 -22.52 -27.32 -21.43
CA ILE A 127 -23.09 -28.67 -21.23
C ILE A 127 -22.44 -29.34 -20.02
N ALA A 128 -23.26 -29.88 -19.12
CA ALA A 128 -22.78 -30.58 -17.93
C ALA A 128 -21.73 -31.67 -18.28
N GLY A 129 -20.66 -31.73 -17.52
CA GLY A 129 -19.51 -32.60 -17.75
C GLY A 129 -18.48 -32.08 -18.79
N LYS A 130 -18.77 -30.97 -19.48
CA LYS A 130 -17.88 -30.26 -20.38
C LYS A 130 -17.86 -28.76 -20.10
N ASN A 131 -18.39 -28.34 -18.97
CA ASN A 131 -18.69 -26.96 -18.63
C ASN A 131 -17.72 -26.35 -17.61
N ALA A 132 -16.58 -26.97 -17.36
CA ALA A 132 -15.59 -26.42 -16.41
C ALA A 132 -14.17 -26.61 -16.91
N SER A 133 -13.32 -25.65 -16.59
CA SER A 133 -11.88 -25.70 -16.73
C SER A 133 -11.22 -25.30 -15.40
N LYS A 134 -10.22 -26.07 -14.98
CA LYS A 134 -9.51 -25.84 -13.72
C LYS A 134 -8.04 -25.53 -13.97
N PHE A 135 -7.51 -24.64 -13.16
CA PHE A 135 -6.09 -24.35 -13.13
C PHE A 135 -5.70 -23.87 -11.73
N ASN A 136 -4.42 -23.85 -11.47
CA ASN A 136 -3.86 -23.30 -10.25
C ASN A 136 -2.96 -22.11 -10.56
N PHE A 137 -2.83 -21.20 -9.62
CA PHE A 137 -1.84 -20.14 -9.70
C PHE A 137 -1.20 -19.86 -8.34
N THR A 138 0.01 -19.30 -8.39
CA THR A 138 0.75 -18.79 -7.24
C THR A 138 1.23 -17.39 -7.53
N ALA A 139 1.55 -16.60 -6.48
CA ALA A 139 2.27 -15.34 -6.62
C ALA A 139 3.58 -15.37 -5.81
N ASP A 140 4.58 -14.60 -6.24
CA ASP A 140 5.91 -14.53 -5.62
C ASP A 140 5.94 -13.73 -4.32
N GLN A 141 4.87 -13.01 -4.00
CA GLN A 141 4.71 -12.24 -2.77
C GLN A 141 3.31 -12.37 -2.18
N VAL A 142 3.14 -11.96 -0.92
CA VAL A 142 1.84 -11.88 -0.26
C VAL A 142 0.92 -10.92 -1.02
N PHE A 143 -0.34 -11.32 -1.20
CA PHE A 143 -1.34 -10.51 -1.89
C PHE A 143 -2.69 -10.54 -1.17
N ASP A 144 -3.49 -9.50 -1.36
CA ASP A 144 -4.77 -9.30 -0.67
C ASP A 144 -5.98 -9.59 -1.55
N GLU A 145 -5.80 -9.51 -2.87
CA GLU A 145 -6.90 -9.63 -3.83
C GLU A 145 -6.39 -10.31 -5.11
N TYR A 146 -7.24 -11.13 -5.72
CA TYR A 146 -6.99 -11.63 -7.07
C TYR A 146 -8.24 -11.55 -7.95
N LYS A 147 -8.01 -11.52 -9.26
CA LYS A 147 -9.03 -11.55 -10.30
C LYS A 147 -8.56 -12.41 -11.47
N VAL A 148 -9.48 -13.22 -11.99
CA VAL A 148 -9.29 -13.99 -13.22
C VAL A 148 -10.32 -13.54 -14.23
N GLY A 149 -9.87 -13.18 -15.43
CA GLY A 149 -10.80 -12.68 -16.40
C GLY A 149 -10.26 -12.66 -17.82
N ILE A 150 -11.13 -12.29 -18.74
CA ILE A 150 -10.83 -12.11 -20.16
C ILE A 150 -10.19 -10.73 -20.34
N VAL A 151 -9.12 -10.69 -21.13
CA VAL A 151 -8.43 -9.46 -21.52
C VAL A 151 -8.31 -9.38 -23.06
N PRO A 152 -8.28 -8.15 -23.64
CA PRO A 152 -8.18 -7.97 -25.09
C PRO A 152 -6.80 -8.34 -25.66
N ALA A 153 -5.74 -8.28 -24.85
CA ALA A 153 -4.37 -8.60 -25.26
C ALA A 153 -3.53 -9.14 -24.09
N GLN A 154 -2.43 -9.83 -24.38
CA GLN A 154 -1.53 -10.39 -23.36
C GLN A 154 -0.87 -9.33 -22.46
N ASN A 155 -0.64 -8.13 -22.99
CA ASN A 155 -0.08 -7.01 -22.24
C ASN A 155 -1.14 -6.10 -21.58
N SER A 156 -2.42 -6.51 -21.58
CA SER A 156 -3.49 -5.76 -20.92
C SER A 156 -3.28 -5.69 -19.40
N SER A 157 -3.66 -4.56 -18.84
CA SER A 157 -3.65 -4.32 -17.40
C SER A 157 -4.88 -4.88 -16.71
N GLN A 158 -4.90 -4.86 -15.38
CA GLN A 158 -6.04 -5.29 -14.59
C GLN A 158 -7.30 -4.45 -14.87
N SER A 159 -7.17 -3.18 -15.26
CA SER A 159 -8.31 -2.33 -15.62
C SER A 159 -9.05 -2.77 -16.90
N ASP A 160 -8.37 -3.51 -17.78
CA ASP A 160 -8.94 -4.04 -19.02
C ASP A 160 -9.62 -5.41 -18.84
N CYS A 161 -9.53 -5.98 -17.63
CA CYS A 161 -9.99 -7.32 -17.31
C CYS A 161 -11.52 -7.37 -17.12
N VAL A 162 -12.19 -8.16 -17.93
CA VAL A 162 -13.59 -8.57 -17.68
C VAL A 162 -13.56 -9.81 -16.80
N VAL A 163 -13.82 -9.64 -15.50
CA VAL A 163 -13.76 -10.74 -14.53
C VAL A 163 -14.85 -11.78 -14.82
N ILE A 164 -14.46 -13.05 -14.83
CA ILE A 164 -15.37 -14.19 -15.05
C ILE A 164 -16.14 -14.42 -13.74
N GLY A 165 -17.47 -14.64 -13.81
CA GLY A 165 -18.28 -15.08 -12.67
C GLY A 165 -18.67 -14.04 -11.63
N THR A 166 -18.47 -12.73 -11.88
CA THR A 166 -18.78 -11.66 -10.91
C THR A 166 -20.27 -11.44 -10.66
N THR A 167 -21.17 -11.98 -11.48
CA THR A 167 -22.62 -11.74 -11.40
C THR A 167 -23.36 -13.04 -11.03
N GLY A 168 -23.18 -13.53 -9.79
CA GLY A 168 -23.87 -14.71 -9.29
C GLY A 168 -23.43 -16.04 -9.92
N GLY A 169 -22.25 -16.05 -10.52
CA GLY A 169 -21.66 -17.24 -11.14
C GLY A 169 -21.09 -18.23 -10.13
N SER A 170 -20.80 -19.44 -10.59
CA SER A 170 -20.24 -20.54 -9.79
C SER A 170 -18.72 -20.65 -9.88
N SER A 171 -18.07 -19.78 -10.67
CA SER A 171 -16.61 -19.72 -10.80
C SER A 171 -15.98 -19.07 -9.58
N ASN A 172 -14.87 -19.62 -9.08
CA ASN A 172 -14.06 -19.00 -8.02
C ASN A 172 -12.90 -18.20 -8.62
N THR A 173 -13.21 -17.17 -9.38
CA THR A 173 -12.29 -16.38 -10.20
C THR A 173 -11.91 -15.04 -9.58
N SER A 174 -12.28 -14.82 -8.33
CA SER A 174 -11.88 -13.64 -7.56
C SER A 174 -11.87 -13.95 -6.07
N GLY A 175 -11.00 -13.28 -5.33
CA GLY A 175 -10.92 -13.31 -3.89
C GLY A 175 -10.40 -11.96 -3.37
N SER A 176 -10.95 -11.53 -2.24
CA SER A 176 -10.58 -10.27 -1.59
C SER A 176 -10.52 -10.42 -0.06
N ASP A 177 -10.35 -11.66 0.41
CA ASP A 177 -10.39 -11.97 1.86
C ASP A 177 -9.13 -11.50 2.59
N GLY A 178 -8.14 -11.01 1.84
CA GLY A 178 -6.89 -10.48 2.34
C GLY A 178 -5.92 -11.57 2.80
N ASN A 179 -4.63 -11.32 2.61
CA ASN A 179 -3.55 -12.11 3.18
C ASN A 179 -3.40 -13.55 2.62
N TYR A 180 -3.32 -13.65 1.30
CA TYR A 180 -2.88 -14.86 0.62
C TYR A 180 -1.34 -14.95 0.73
N PRO A 181 -0.77 -16.01 1.35
CA PRO A 181 0.67 -16.14 1.49
C PRO A 181 1.42 -16.20 0.15
N SER A 182 2.67 -15.77 0.14
CA SER A 182 3.57 -15.98 -1.00
C SER A 182 3.65 -17.47 -1.33
N SER A 183 3.56 -17.79 -2.62
CA SER A 183 3.60 -19.16 -3.15
C SER A 183 2.43 -20.06 -2.73
N GLU A 184 1.38 -19.51 -2.12
CA GLU A 184 0.15 -20.27 -1.89
C GLU A 184 -0.47 -20.70 -3.22
N ASN A 185 -0.87 -21.97 -3.28
CA ASN A 185 -1.50 -22.55 -4.47
C ASN A 185 -3.01 -22.30 -4.46
N ILE A 186 -3.46 -21.38 -5.29
CA ILE A 186 -4.89 -21.05 -5.43
C ILE A 186 -5.48 -21.89 -6.56
N GLU A 187 -6.37 -22.82 -6.19
CA GLU A 187 -7.14 -23.58 -7.18
C GLU A 187 -8.31 -22.75 -7.70
N THR A 188 -8.40 -22.63 -9.00
CA THR A 188 -9.42 -21.83 -9.70
C THR A 188 -10.21 -22.70 -10.67
N THR A 189 -11.52 -22.51 -10.67
CA THR A 189 -12.44 -23.17 -11.62
C THR A 189 -13.20 -22.12 -12.42
N ILE A 190 -13.13 -22.20 -13.72
CA ILE A 190 -13.93 -21.41 -14.65
C ILE A 190 -15.11 -22.26 -15.11
N ILE A 191 -16.32 -21.74 -14.94
CA ILE A 191 -17.57 -22.38 -15.41
C ILE A 191 -17.97 -21.77 -16.76
N GLY A 192 -18.41 -22.60 -17.70
CA GLY A 192 -18.68 -22.22 -19.08
C GLY A 192 -19.75 -21.15 -19.26
N SER A 193 -20.82 -21.16 -18.45
CA SER A 193 -21.83 -20.08 -18.44
C SER A 193 -21.29 -18.72 -18.01
N ASP A 194 -20.41 -18.73 -17.01
CA ASP A 194 -19.77 -17.52 -16.51
C ASP A 194 -18.76 -16.99 -17.53
N PHE A 195 -18.00 -17.90 -18.15
CA PHE A 195 -17.06 -17.56 -19.22
C PHE A 195 -17.77 -16.95 -20.43
N LYS A 196 -18.88 -17.55 -20.87
CA LYS A 196 -19.71 -17.03 -21.97
C LYS A 196 -20.27 -15.66 -21.67
N THR A 197 -20.74 -15.43 -20.44
CA THR A 197 -21.20 -14.11 -19.99
C THR A 197 -20.08 -13.07 -20.08
N ALA A 198 -18.88 -13.38 -19.57
CA ALA A 198 -17.72 -12.50 -19.64
C ALA A 198 -17.25 -12.26 -21.09
N ALA A 199 -17.45 -13.24 -21.98
CA ALA A 199 -17.16 -13.15 -23.42
C ALA A 199 -18.24 -12.38 -24.23
N GLY A 200 -19.25 -11.81 -23.59
CA GLY A 200 -20.34 -11.11 -24.26
C GLY A 200 -21.29 -12.03 -25.04
N GLY A 201 -21.35 -13.32 -24.69
CA GLY A 201 -22.23 -14.32 -25.31
C GLY A 201 -21.68 -14.97 -26.60
N ALA A 202 -20.51 -14.58 -27.08
CA ALA A 202 -19.93 -15.07 -28.32
C ALA A 202 -19.03 -16.29 -28.07
N ASP A 203 -19.05 -17.25 -29.01
CA ASP A 203 -18.06 -18.33 -29.06
C ASP A 203 -16.75 -17.82 -29.67
N GLY A 204 -15.62 -18.35 -29.16
CA GLY A 204 -14.30 -17.93 -29.68
C GLY A 204 -13.14 -18.37 -28.77
N THR A 205 -11.96 -17.96 -29.16
CA THR A 205 -10.75 -18.10 -28.35
C THR A 205 -10.46 -16.79 -27.65
N TYR A 206 -10.30 -16.83 -26.33
CA TYR A 206 -10.10 -15.66 -25.49
C TYR A 206 -8.81 -15.77 -24.69
N ILE A 207 -8.19 -14.66 -24.40
CA ILE A 207 -7.03 -14.57 -23.52
C ILE A 207 -7.56 -14.43 -22.09
N VAL A 208 -7.26 -15.42 -21.24
CA VAL A 208 -7.57 -15.38 -19.81
C VAL A 208 -6.30 -15.02 -19.05
N LYS A 209 -6.42 -14.11 -18.12
CA LYS A 209 -5.31 -13.60 -17.30
C LYS A 209 -5.68 -13.65 -15.83
N VAL A 210 -4.68 -13.88 -14.98
CA VAL A 210 -4.79 -13.79 -13.53
C VAL A 210 -4.06 -12.53 -13.08
N PHE A 211 -4.74 -11.73 -12.28
CA PHE A 211 -4.17 -10.55 -11.63
C PHE A 211 -4.21 -10.74 -10.12
N VAL A 212 -3.13 -10.39 -9.45
CA VAL A 212 -3.06 -10.31 -7.98
C VAL A 212 -2.66 -8.91 -7.55
N LYS A 213 -3.12 -8.49 -6.39
CA LYS A 213 -2.84 -7.17 -5.81
C LYS A 213 -2.11 -7.36 -4.49
N ASN A 214 -0.91 -6.83 -4.39
CA ASN A 214 -0.13 -6.93 -3.16
C ASN A 214 -0.66 -6.00 -2.05
N GLN A 215 -0.15 -6.16 -0.84
CA GLN A 215 -0.55 -5.38 0.35
C GLN A 215 -0.28 -3.86 0.21
N ALA A 216 0.62 -3.44 -0.67
CA ALA A 216 0.85 -2.03 -0.99
C ALA A 216 -0.11 -1.47 -2.05
N GLY A 217 -1.05 -2.29 -2.55
CA GLY A 217 -2.07 -1.90 -3.52
C GLY A 217 -1.64 -2.01 -4.98
N THR A 218 -0.47 -2.61 -5.28
CA THR A 218 0.04 -2.77 -6.64
C THR A 218 -0.50 -4.06 -7.26
N TRP A 219 -1.09 -3.97 -8.45
CA TRP A 219 -1.51 -5.10 -9.25
C TRP A 219 -0.35 -5.70 -10.05
N SER A 220 -0.37 -7.01 -10.26
CA SER A 220 0.50 -7.69 -11.23
C SER A 220 0.26 -7.17 -12.64
N ALA A 221 1.30 -7.26 -13.48
CA ALA A 221 1.27 -6.82 -14.87
C ALA A 221 0.60 -7.84 -15.81
#